data_0e025cedeac12b5d9e9f70ad1e316970
#
_entry.id   0e025cedeac12b5d9e9f70ad1e316970
#
_cell.length_a   1.000
_cell.length_b   1.000
_cell.length_c   1.000
_cell.angle_alpha   90.00
_cell.angle_beta   90.00
_cell.angle_gamma   90.00
#
_symmetry.space_group_name_H-M   'P 1'
#
loop_
_entity.id
_entity.type
_entity.pdbx_description
1 polymer ?
#
loop_
_entity_poly.entity_id
_entity_poly.type
_entity_poly.pdbx_seq_one_letter_code
_entity_poly.pdbx_strand_id
1 'polypeptide(L)'
;MKEIKWECLIDGSEFDTEEEAREAARERVDFDDVCAQIGNDIIYEDLIKELARLDSPIYYELLEAAENQVFEDYFSTIDAEDEKA
;
A
#
# COMPACT_ATOMS: atom_id res chain seq x y z
N MET A 1 16.63 -24.06 -3.29
CA MET A 1 16.26 -22.69 -3.64
C MET A 1 15.19 -22.18 -2.70
N LYS A 2 15.36 -20.99 -2.22
CA LYS A 2 14.40 -20.41 -1.29
C LYS A 2 13.24 -19.76 -2.00
N GLU A 3 12.07 -19.92 -1.44
CA GLU A 3 10.90 -19.20 -1.90
C GLU A 3 10.61 -18.09 -0.92
N ILE A 4 10.34 -16.93 -1.43
CA ILE A 4 10.00 -15.81 -0.60
C ILE A 4 8.53 -15.48 -0.84
N LYS A 5 7.76 -15.45 0.23
CA LYS A 5 6.36 -15.07 0.17
C LYS A 5 6.15 -13.76 0.87
N TRP A 6 5.05 -13.12 0.57
CA TRP A 6 4.67 -11.86 1.18
C TRP A 6 3.48 -12.08 2.08
N GLU A 7 3.45 -11.35 3.17
CA GLU A 7 2.38 -11.47 4.15
C GLU A 7 1.83 -10.09 4.47
N CYS A 8 0.51 -9.98 4.53
CA CYS A 8 -0.14 -8.76 4.97
C CYS A 8 -0.31 -8.82 6.49
N LEU A 9 0.28 -7.87 7.19
CA LEU A 9 0.24 -7.85 8.64
C LEU A 9 -1.11 -7.41 9.19
N ILE A 10 -1.99 -6.88 8.33
CA ILE A 10 -3.31 -6.45 8.76
C ILE A 10 -4.23 -7.63 8.98
N ASP A 11 -4.24 -8.56 8.02
CA ASP A 11 -5.19 -9.66 8.08
C ASP A 11 -4.55 -11.05 7.94
N GLY A 12 -3.23 -11.12 7.83
CA GLY A 12 -2.54 -12.39 7.75
C GLY A 12 -2.56 -13.05 6.39
N SER A 13 -3.05 -12.38 5.36
CA SER A 13 -3.06 -12.95 4.00
C SER A 13 -1.66 -13.15 3.49
N GLU A 14 -1.47 -14.19 2.68
CA GLU A 14 -0.16 -14.50 2.10
C GLU A 14 -0.24 -14.41 0.59
N PHE A 15 0.87 -14.00 -0.02
CA PHE A 15 0.95 -13.83 -1.47
C PHE A 15 2.24 -14.45 -1.98
N ASP A 16 2.18 -15.04 -3.15
CA ASP A 16 3.33 -15.73 -3.71
C ASP A 16 4.33 -14.79 -4.38
N THR A 17 3.89 -13.64 -4.84
CA THR A 17 4.76 -12.71 -5.55
C THR A 17 4.60 -11.31 -4.97
N GLU A 18 5.64 -10.50 -5.21
CA GLU A 18 5.57 -9.10 -4.80
C GLU A 18 4.43 -8.38 -5.52
N GLU A 19 4.21 -8.72 -6.78
CA GLU A 19 3.16 -8.08 -7.56
C GLU A 19 1.79 -8.30 -6.93
N GLU A 20 1.52 -9.53 -6.52
CA GLU A 20 0.25 -9.82 -5.85
C GLU A 20 0.13 -9.08 -4.54
N ALA A 21 1.22 -8.99 -3.79
CA ALA A 21 1.21 -8.26 -2.53
C ALA A 21 0.96 -6.77 -2.76
N ARG A 22 1.56 -6.21 -3.81
CA ARG A 22 1.34 -4.80 -4.13
C ARG A 22 -0.09 -4.51 -4.57
N GLU A 23 -0.70 -5.43 -5.29
CA GLU A 23 -2.10 -5.27 -5.65
C GLU A 23 -2.98 -5.29 -4.40
N ALA A 24 -2.66 -6.17 -3.46
CA ALA A 24 -3.40 -6.22 -2.20
C ALA A 24 -3.20 -4.94 -1.40
N ALA A 25 -1.99 -4.37 -1.43
CA ALA A 25 -1.75 -3.09 -0.77
C ALA A 25 -2.60 -1.99 -1.39
N ARG A 26 -2.72 -2.00 -2.72
CA ARG A 26 -3.54 -1.01 -3.40
C ARG A 26 -4.99 -1.07 -2.95
N GLU A 27 -5.50 -2.27 -2.77
CA GLU A 27 -6.88 -2.44 -2.32
C GLU A 27 -7.09 -1.99 -0.89
N ARG A 28 -6.03 -1.89 -0.11
CA ARG A 28 -6.12 -1.49 1.29
C ARG A 28 -5.83 -0.01 1.53
N VAL A 29 -5.44 0.70 0.47
CA VAL A 29 -5.23 2.15 0.57
C VAL A 29 -6.60 2.82 0.65
N ASP A 30 -6.79 3.66 1.65
CA ASP A 30 -8.02 4.44 1.73
C ASP A 30 -7.67 5.92 1.59
N PHE A 31 -8.69 6.76 1.67
CA PHE A 31 -8.51 8.18 1.44
C PHE A 31 -7.58 8.80 2.49
N ASP A 32 -7.64 8.30 3.70
CA ASP A 32 -6.78 8.82 4.76
C ASP A 32 -5.31 8.55 4.47
N ASP A 33 -5.00 7.40 3.88
CA ASP A 33 -3.63 7.08 3.51
C ASP A 33 -3.10 8.06 2.47
N VAL A 34 -3.95 8.45 1.52
CA VAL A 34 -3.55 9.42 0.51
C VAL A 34 -3.31 10.79 1.15
N CYS A 35 -4.19 11.20 2.04
CA CYS A 35 -4.04 12.47 2.72
C CYS A 35 -2.76 12.53 3.55
N ALA A 36 -2.37 11.41 4.14
CA ALA A 36 -1.17 11.35 4.96
C ALA A 36 0.09 11.65 4.17
N GLN A 37 0.06 11.47 2.85
CA GLN A 37 1.22 11.76 2.03
C GLN A 37 1.53 13.25 1.95
N ILE A 38 0.55 14.09 2.24
CA ILE A 38 0.77 15.54 2.22
C ILE A 38 1.03 16.07 3.61
N GLY A 39 0.42 15.52 4.63
CA GLY A 39 0.66 16.03 5.96
C GLY A 39 -0.45 15.78 6.95
N ASN A 40 -1.40 14.98 6.59
CA ASN A 40 -2.41 14.57 7.56
C ASN A 40 -3.24 15.72 8.11
N ASP A 41 -3.30 16.83 7.38
CA ASP A 41 -4.04 17.98 7.81
C ASP A 41 -5.42 17.96 7.15
N ILE A 42 -6.45 18.24 7.93
CA ILE A 42 -7.81 18.14 7.43
C ILE A 42 -8.06 19.09 6.26
N ILE A 43 -7.27 20.15 6.15
CA ILE A 43 -7.38 21.09 5.03
C ILE A 43 -7.12 20.42 3.71
N TYR A 44 -6.21 19.43 3.72
CA TYR A 44 -5.82 18.76 2.48
C TYR A 44 -6.83 17.74 2.00
N GLU A 45 -7.78 17.37 2.86
CA GLU A 45 -8.79 16.39 2.46
C GLU A 45 -9.63 16.92 1.31
N ASP A 46 -10.10 18.16 1.42
CA ASP A 46 -10.90 18.74 0.36
C ASP A 46 -10.10 18.94 -0.91
N LEU A 47 -8.84 19.33 -0.78
CA LEU A 47 -7.97 19.50 -1.93
C LEU A 47 -7.79 18.18 -2.66
N ILE A 48 -7.56 17.11 -1.94
CA ILE A 48 -7.35 15.81 -2.54
C ILE A 48 -8.62 15.29 -3.21
N LYS A 49 -9.77 15.53 -2.60
CA LYS A 49 -11.04 15.17 -3.22
C LYS A 49 -11.23 15.89 -4.55
N GLU A 50 -10.85 17.15 -4.60
CA GLU A 50 -10.96 17.92 -5.81
C GLU A 50 -10.00 17.43 -6.88
N LEU A 51 -8.77 17.08 -6.49
CA LEU A 51 -7.81 16.52 -7.41
C LEU A 51 -8.28 15.19 -7.98
N ALA A 52 -8.91 14.37 -7.16
CA ALA A 52 -9.46 13.10 -7.61
C ALA A 52 -10.61 13.33 -8.60
N ARG A 53 -11.46 14.30 -8.30
CA ARG A 53 -12.59 14.62 -9.17
C ARG A 53 -12.13 15.10 -10.54
N LEU A 54 -11.02 15.84 -10.58
CA LEU A 54 -10.48 16.38 -11.81
C LEU A 54 -9.57 15.39 -12.54
N ASP A 55 -9.37 14.21 -11.96
CA ASP A 55 -8.52 13.19 -12.56
C ASP A 55 -7.09 13.69 -12.74
N SER A 56 -6.60 14.42 -11.77
CA SER A 56 -5.29 15.07 -11.85
C SER A 56 -4.15 14.06 -11.72
N PRO A 57 -3.08 14.22 -12.51
CA PRO A 57 -1.89 13.37 -12.34
C PRO A 57 -1.31 13.45 -10.95
N ILE A 58 -1.47 14.59 -10.27
CA ILE A 58 -0.97 14.74 -8.90
C ILE A 58 -1.68 13.78 -7.96
N TYR A 59 -2.97 13.59 -8.15
CA TYR A 59 -3.71 12.63 -7.34
C TYR A 59 -3.13 11.22 -7.50
N TYR A 60 -2.82 10.83 -8.72
CA TYR A 60 -2.29 9.50 -8.96
C TYR A 60 -0.90 9.32 -8.38
N GLU A 61 -0.11 10.38 -8.37
CA GLU A 61 1.20 10.31 -7.71
C GLU A 61 1.05 10.12 -6.20
N LEU A 62 0.08 10.82 -5.60
CA LEU A 62 -0.20 10.66 -4.18
C LEU A 62 -0.73 9.26 -3.88
N LEU A 63 -1.57 8.75 -4.77
CA LEU A 63 -2.13 7.41 -4.59
C LEU A 63 -1.03 6.37 -4.64
N GLU A 64 -0.09 6.52 -5.59
CA GLU A 64 1.02 5.60 -5.69
C GLU A 64 1.91 5.66 -4.46
N ALA A 65 2.16 6.86 -3.94
CA ALA A 65 2.95 7.01 -2.72
C ALA A 65 2.24 6.34 -1.54
N ALA A 66 0.92 6.47 -1.47
CA ALA A 66 0.15 5.84 -0.41
C ALA A 66 0.21 4.32 -0.52
N GLU A 67 0.13 3.79 -1.74
CA GLU A 67 0.26 2.35 -1.96
C GLU A 67 1.61 1.84 -1.47
N ASN A 68 2.67 2.56 -1.79
CA ASN A 68 4.00 2.18 -1.36
C ASN A 68 4.13 2.23 0.15
N GLN A 69 3.51 3.23 0.78
CA GLN A 69 3.56 3.36 2.23
C GLN A 69 2.85 2.20 2.90
N VAL A 70 1.66 1.85 2.43
CA VAL A 70 0.92 0.72 2.98
C VAL A 70 1.70 -0.57 2.77
N PHE A 71 2.29 -0.72 1.60
CA PHE A 71 3.07 -1.90 1.31
C PHE A 71 4.26 -2.04 2.28
N GLU A 72 4.97 -0.95 2.51
CA GLU A 72 6.12 -0.99 3.41
C GLU A 72 5.72 -1.18 4.87
N ASP A 73 4.60 -0.58 5.28
CA ASP A 73 4.20 -0.60 6.68
C ASP A 73 3.50 -1.88 7.07
N TYR A 74 2.74 -2.48 6.17
CA TYR A 74 1.87 -3.59 6.54
C TYR A 74 2.16 -4.88 5.79
N PHE A 75 3.12 -4.90 4.91
CA PHE A 75 3.49 -6.11 4.19
C PHE A 75 4.95 -6.43 4.47
N SER A 76 5.24 -7.69 4.66
CA SER A 76 6.62 -8.11 4.87
C SER A 76 6.85 -9.43 4.16
N THR A 77 8.12 -9.74 3.96
CA THR A 77 8.46 -11.01 3.34
C THR A 77 8.61 -12.08 4.40
N ILE A 78 8.22 -13.30 4.05
CA ILE A 78 8.48 -14.45 4.88
C ILE A 78 9.20 -15.46 4.01
N ASP A 79 10.15 -16.14 4.63
CA ASP A 79 10.95 -17.14 3.93
C ASP A 79 10.30 -18.49 4.12
N ALA A 80 9.63 -18.96 3.07
CA ALA A 80 8.81 -20.15 3.20
C ALA A 80 9.61 -21.42 3.39
N GLU A 81 10.91 -21.38 3.13
CA GLU A 81 11.73 -22.56 3.27
C GLU A 81 12.44 -22.67 4.59
N ASP A 82 12.35 -21.65 5.41
CA ASP A 82 13.11 -21.63 6.65
C ASP A 82 12.68 -22.65 7.66
N GLU A 83 11.45 -23.00 7.61
CA GLU A 83 10.93 -23.82 8.69
C GLU A 83 11.54 -25.18 8.74
N LYS A 84 12.11 -25.62 7.65
CA LYS A 84 12.64 -26.96 7.69
C LYS A 84 14.03 -27.03 8.22
N ALA A 85 14.61 -25.97 8.50
CA ALA A 85 15.98 -25.96 8.99
C ALA A 85 16.16 -26.74 10.30
#